data_beeb6034e28c65b937fb3fb84974c5e4
#
_entry.id   beeb6034e28c65b937fb3fb84974c5e4
#
_cell.length_a   1.000
_cell.length_b   1.000
_cell.length_c   1.000
_cell.angle_alpha   90.00
_cell.angle_beta   90.00
_cell.angle_gamma   90.00
#
_symmetry.space_group_name_H-M   'P 1'
#
loop_
_entity.id
_entity.type
_entity.pdbx_description
1 polymer ?
#
loop_
_entity_poly.entity_id
_entity_poly.type
_entity_poly.pdbx_seq_one_letter_code
_entity_poly.pdbx_strand_id
1 'polypeptide(L)'
;MTRQLLCLGLVCGALGCSSSSSNSGPTTPGPSTPAAFSTSVRVTDAITGSTVSGVTASGDGVSGRASSLAGTMTVGGDSSSASARAVAFTRAGYVTRTVAMKIPGNEIVVSMIPSTFNLDAYDELLRAPRLQRWTSAPPLRVQTRTLQFTSINQSDAAAIDEVMSDADRLGLEADLSWALPQLTGNTFQAFAGITRDTIDVNGRMQVLNTGVITVARYAGLTTATGYWGYSRWQFRTDGTVIGGTIMIDRDFDRSSRSERRSLRAHELGHALGYTHVTILTSVMNASAVTEPNTFDRQATQIAFLRPPGNVRLDSDPAEASLNRLGAAVWSRGEGFRRR
;
A
#
# COMPACT_ATOMS: atom_id res chain seq x y z
N MET A 1 36.68 39.65 0.19
CA MET A 1 36.27 40.99 -0.28
C MET A 1 34.77 40.98 -0.37
N THR A 2 33.91 41.69 0.32
CA THR A 2 34.00 42.90 1.12
C THR A 2 32.92 42.85 2.20
N ARG A 3 33.29 43.19 3.40
CA ARG A 3 32.43 43.45 4.57
C ARG A 3 31.61 44.72 4.31
N GLN A 4 30.37 44.77 4.81
CA GLN A 4 29.91 46.03 5.44
C GLN A 4 28.92 45.77 6.55
N LEU A 5 29.21 46.39 7.64
CA LEU A 5 28.62 46.50 8.98
C LEU A 5 27.72 47.76 9.06
N LEU A 6 27.01 47.83 10.16
CA LEU A 6 26.38 49.00 10.87
C LEU A 6 25.00 49.42 10.35
N CYS A 7 24.01 49.75 11.22
CA CYS A 7 24.04 50.61 12.39
C CYS A 7 22.94 50.33 13.43
N LEU A 8 23.28 50.54 14.65
CA LEU A 8 22.49 50.69 15.88
C LEU A 8 21.58 51.93 15.82
N GLY A 9 20.39 51.85 16.37
CA GLY A 9 19.53 52.97 16.68
C GLY A 9 18.76 52.74 18.00
N LEU A 10 19.33 53.27 19.06
CA LEU A 10 18.75 53.32 20.41
C LEU A 10 17.94 54.60 20.52
N VAL A 11 16.62 54.51 20.92
CA VAL A 11 15.85 55.68 21.35
C VAL A 11 15.22 55.35 22.73
N CYS A 12 15.73 56.03 23.72
CA CYS A 12 15.09 56.15 25.05
C CYS A 12 14.00 57.23 25.01
N GLY A 13 12.86 56.94 25.62
CA GLY A 13 11.75 57.94 25.81
C GLY A 13 10.93 57.60 27.08
N ALA A 14 11.25 58.28 28.09
CA ALA A 14 10.66 58.80 29.30
C ALA A 14 9.31 58.29 29.86
N LEU A 15 9.40 58.07 31.13
CA LEU A 15 8.49 57.91 32.26
C LEU A 15 7.22 58.78 32.23
N GLY A 16 6.07 58.10 32.45
CA GLY A 16 4.87 58.76 32.91
C GLY A 16 4.16 57.87 33.93
N CYS A 17 4.40 58.12 35.23
CA CYS A 17 3.60 57.55 36.30
C CYS A 17 2.27 58.27 36.40
N SER A 18 1.14 57.52 36.22
CA SER A 18 -0.15 57.89 36.74
C SER A 18 -0.72 56.73 37.56
N SER A 19 -0.73 56.90 38.85
CA SER A 19 -1.35 56.02 39.83
C SER A 19 -2.88 56.23 39.80
N SER A 20 -3.62 55.25 39.25
CA SER A 20 -5.03 55.09 39.51
C SER A 20 -5.23 53.77 40.25
N SER A 21 -5.49 53.86 41.56
CA SER A 21 -5.90 52.76 42.38
C SER A 21 -7.33 52.33 42.00
N SER A 22 -7.49 51.30 41.22
CA SER A 22 -8.75 50.58 41.03
C SER A 22 -8.76 49.33 41.92
N ASN A 23 -9.62 49.32 42.93
CA ASN A 23 -9.98 48.15 43.72
C ASN A 23 -10.51 47.05 42.77
N SER A 24 -9.67 46.17 42.29
CA SER A 24 -10.09 44.93 41.64
C SER A 24 -10.33 43.89 42.75
N GLY A 25 -11.61 43.66 43.06
CA GLY A 25 -12.02 42.47 43.80
C GLY A 25 -11.49 41.19 43.15
N PRO A 26 -11.41 40.07 43.90
CA PRO A 26 -10.90 38.82 43.35
C PRO A 26 -11.79 38.40 42.20
N THR A 27 -11.29 38.52 40.98
CA THR A 27 -11.89 37.91 39.78
C THR A 27 -11.75 36.41 39.94
N THR A 28 -12.83 35.75 40.23
CA THR A 28 -12.96 34.29 40.09
C THR A 28 -12.48 33.94 38.68
N PRO A 29 -11.46 33.04 38.53
CA PRO A 29 -11.07 32.61 37.21
C PRO A 29 -12.29 32.02 36.52
N GLY A 30 -12.75 32.66 35.44
CA GLY A 30 -13.78 32.08 34.60
C GLY A 30 -13.30 30.68 34.14
N PRO A 31 -14.24 29.75 33.90
CA PRO A 31 -13.86 28.41 33.43
C PRO A 31 -12.96 28.58 32.22
N SER A 32 -11.71 28.15 32.36
CA SER A 32 -10.77 28.12 31.25
C SER A 32 -11.40 27.28 30.16
N THR A 33 -11.69 27.88 29.02
CA THR A 33 -12.08 27.12 27.83
C THR A 33 -11.00 26.04 27.60
N PRO A 34 -11.35 24.76 27.59
CA PRO A 34 -10.34 23.70 27.36
C PRO A 34 -9.56 24.04 26.10
N ALA A 35 -8.24 23.98 26.19
CA ALA A 35 -7.41 24.18 25.02
C ALA A 35 -7.88 23.19 23.93
N ALA A 36 -8.32 23.72 22.79
CA ALA A 36 -8.84 22.91 21.72
C ALA A 36 -7.70 22.06 21.15
N PHE A 37 -7.72 20.76 21.43
CA PHE A 37 -6.81 19.81 20.81
C PHE A 37 -7.16 19.71 19.33
N SER A 38 -6.17 19.83 18.43
CA SER A 38 -6.44 19.80 17.01
C SER A 38 -5.30 19.18 16.22
N THR A 39 -5.67 18.66 15.04
CA THR A 39 -4.75 18.10 14.04
C THR A 39 -5.06 18.71 12.69
N SER A 40 -4.03 19.16 11.97
CA SER A 40 -4.14 19.64 10.60
C SER A 40 -4.33 18.47 9.64
N VAL A 41 -5.25 18.61 8.69
CA VAL A 41 -5.55 17.59 7.69
C VAL A 41 -5.55 18.23 6.31
N ARG A 42 -4.87 17.59 5.36
CA ARG A 42 -4.96 17.91 3.94
C ARG A 42 -5.72 16.81 3.23
N VAL A 43 -6.78 17.17 2.51
CA VAL A 43 -7.63 16.21 1.79
C VAL A 43 -7.32 16.25 0.30
N THR A 44 -7.12 15.07 -0.29
CA THR A 44 -6.81 14.91 -1.71
C THR A 44 -7.70 13.85 -2.35
N ASP A 45 -7.84 13.92 -3.67
CA ASP A 45 -8.38 12.85 -4.50
C ASP A 45 -7.34 11.73 -4.63
N ALA A 46 -7.74 10.49 -4.38
CA ALA A 46 -6.83 9.35 -4.33
C ALA A 46 -6.27 8.96 -5.71
N ILE A 47 -6.90 9.39 -6.80
CA ILE A 47 -6.51 9.06 -8.18
C ILE A 47 -5.70 10.21 -8.79
N THR A 48 -6.21 11.44 -8.68
CA THR A 48 -5.60 12.59 -9.34
C THR A 48 -4.58 13.32 -8.47
N GLY A 49 -4.60 13.10 -7.15
CA GLY A 49 -3.80 13.84 -6.19
C GLY A 49 -4.27 15.29 -5.95
N SER A 50 -5.30 15.73 -6.66
CA SER A 50 -5.84 17.09 -6.56
C SER A 50 -6.47 17.33 -5.18
N THR A 51 -6.43 18.55 -4.70
CA THR A 51 -7.05 18.93 -3.42
C THR A 51 -8.57 18.81 -3.48
N VAL A 52 -9.19 18.38 -2.36
CA VAL A 52 -10.64 18.21 -2.23
C VAL A 52 -11.18 19.18 -1.20
N SER A 53 -12.01 20.13 -1.64
CA SER A 53 -12.68 21.12 -0.79
C SER A 53 -14.05 20.64 -0.30
N GLY A 54 -14.58 21.23 0.76
CA GLY A 54 -15.94 20.95 1.28
C GLY A 54 -16.09 19.59 1.94
N VAL A 55 -14.99 18.93 2.32
CA VAL A 55 -15.01 17.66 3.08
C VAL A 55 -15.32 17.98 4.54
N THR A 56 -16.22 17.22 5.15
CA THR A 56 -16.51 17.28 6.57
C THR A 56 -15.91 16.09 7.31
N ALA A 57 -15.41 16.33 8.52
CA ALA A 57 -14.90 15.29 9.42
C ALA A 57 -15.86 15.09 10.59
N SER A 58 -16.09 13.84 10.98
CA SER A 58 -16.92 13.47 12.12
C SER A 58 -16.38 12.23 12.82
N GLY A 59 -16.66 12.09 14.12
CA GLY A 59 -16.23 10.96 14.93
C GLY A 59 -16.66 11.19 16.39
N ASP A 60 -16.42 10.20 17.22
CA ASP A 60 -16.73 10.30 18.66
C ASP A 60 -15.79 11.31 19.34
N GLY A 61 -16.37 12.35 19.93
CA GLY A 61 -15.65 13.49 20.51
C GLY A 61 -14.79 14.26 19.51
N VAL A 62 -15.18 14.25 18.22
CA VAL A 62 -14.45 14.91 17.14
C VAL A 62 -15.34 15.97 16.47
N SER A 63 -14.79 17.15 16.28
CA SER A 63 -15.41 18.21 15.49
C SER A 63 -14.48 18.63 14.35
N GLY A 64 -15.03 18.79 13.16
CA GLY A 64 -14.30 19.26 11.99
C GLY A 64 -15.10 20.32 11.27
N ARG A 65 -14.40 21.29 10.68
CA ARG A 65 -14.99 22.24 9.74
C ARG A 65 -14.82 21.69 8.33
N ALA A 66 -15.60 22.21 7.39
CA ALA A 66 -15.42 21.86 5.99
C ALA A 66 -14.02 22.26 5.51
N SER A 67 -13.38 21.40 4.68
CA SER A 67 -12.08 21.71 4.09
C SER A 67 -12.19 22.95 3.18
N SER A 68 -11.14 23.77 3.20
CA SER A 68 -10.99 24.97 2.37
C SER A 68 -10.87 24.62 0.88
N LEU A 69 -10.82 25.63 0.02
CA LEU A 69 -10.53 25.46 -1.41
C LEU A 69 -9.15 24.83 -1.65
N ALA A 70 -8.20 25.04 -0.74
CA ALA A 70 -6.89 24.40 -0.75
C ALA A 70 -6.90 22.94 -0.21
N GLY A 71 -8.08 22.39 0.12
CA GLY A 71 -8.21 21.05 0.67
C GLY A 71 -7.74 20.90 2.11
N THR A 72 -7.45 22.00 2.81
CA THR A 72 -6.98 21.95 4.20
C THR A 72 -8.13 22.15 5.19
N MET A 73 -8.06 21.44 6.31
CA MET A 73 -9.00 21.58 7.43
C MET A 73 -8.32 21.31 8.77
N THR A 74 -8.92 21.80 9.84
CA THR A 74 -8.53 21.44 11.20
C THR A 74 -9.58 20.51 11.80
N VAL A 75 -9.15 19.39 12.33
CA VAL A 75 -9.98 18.44 13.06
C VAL A 75 -9.69 18.60 14.54
N GLY A 76 -10.71 19.03 15.31
CA GLY A 76 -10.63 19.23 16.75
C GLY A 76 -11.08 18.01 17.52
N GLY A 77 -10.57 17.85 18.74
CA GLY A 77 -11.01 16.86 19.73
C GLY A 77 -11.39 17.52 21.05
N ASP A 78 -12.28 16.87 21.80
CA ASP A 78 -12.76 17.29 23.14
C ASP A 78 -11.69 17.10 24.22
N SER A 79 -10.75 16.19 24.00
CA SER A 79 -9.63 15.88 24.89
C SER A 79 -8.44 15.36 24.11
N SER A 80 -7.22 15.46 24.70
CA SER A 80 -6.07 14.74 24.16
C SER A 80 -6.26 13.23 24.33
N SER A 81 -5.96 12.45 23.30
CA SER A 81 -6.04 11.01 23.36
C SER A 81 -4.67 10.38 23.06
N ALA A 82 -4.23 9.48 23.93
CA ALA A 82 -3.02 8.70 23.69
C ALA A 82 -3.21 7.68 22.54
N SER A 83 -4.48 7.27 22.29
CA SER A 83 -4.84 6.33 21.23
C SER A 83 -5.49 7.05 20.05
N ALA A 84 -5.35 6.45 18.86
CA ALA A 84 -6.01 6.97 17.67
C ALA A 84 -7.53 6.80 17.74
N ARG A 85 -8.26 7.83 17.28
CA ARG A 85 -9.73 7.82 17.12
C ARG A 85 -10.09 7.55 15.67
N ALA A 86 -11.20 6.89 15.44
CA ALA A 86 -11.79 6.74 14.11
C ALA A 86 -12.46 8.04 13.69
N VAL A 87 -11.99 8.66 12.62
CA VAL A 87 -12.55 9.89 12.06
C VAL A 87 -13.01 9.62 10.64
N ALA A 88 -14.30 9.84 10.38
CA ALA A 88 -14.91 9.70 9.07
C ALA A 88 -14.87 11.04 8.31
N PHE A 89 -14.34 11.00 7.09
CA PHE A 89 -14.29 12.12 6.16
C PHE A 89 -15.33 11.88 5.06
N THR A 90 -16.25 12.82 4.88
CA THR A 90 -17.38 12.69 3.97
C THR A 90 -17.48 13.88 3.02
N ARG A 91 -17.83 13.59 1.76
CA ARG A 91 -18.17 14.56 0.73
C ARG A 91 -19.01 13.90 -0.36
N ALA A 92 -20.00 14.61 -0.91
CA ALA A 92 -20.72 14.15 -2.10
C ALA A 92 -19.76 13.92 -3.27
N GLY A 93 -19.93 12.80 -4.00
CA GLY A 93 -19.05 12.39 -5.10
C GLY A 93 -17.80 11.62 -4.67
N TYR A 94 -17.65 11.31 -3.38
CA TYR A 94 -16.54 10.50 -2.86
C TYR A 94 -17.06 9.40 -1.93
N VAL A 95 -16.32 8.31 -1.85
CA VAL A 95 -16.51 7.25 -0.85
C VAL A 95 -16.10 7.81 0.52
N THR A 96 -16.92 7.56 1.54
CA THR A 96 -16.56 7.91 2.91
C THR A 96 -15.26 7.23 3.33
N ARG A 97 -14.29 8.02 3.80
CA ARG A 97 -12.98 7.56 4.24
C ARG A 97 -12.89 7.63 5.77
N THR A 98 -12.71 6.50 6.44
CA THR A 98 -12.48 6.46 7.90
C THR A 98 -11.01 6.21 8.18
N VAL A 99 -10.39 7.12 8.92
CA VAL A 99 -8.97 7.10 9.27
C VAL A 99 -8.82 7.00 10.79
N ALA A 100 -7.91 6.16 11.24
CA ALA A 100 -7.47 6.14 12.63
C ALA A 100 -6.41 7.25 12.84
N MET A 101 -6.75 8.30 13.58
CA MET A 101 -5.85 9.45 13.80
C MET A 101 -5.78 9.89 15.27
N LYS A 102 -4.62 10.40 15.68
CA LYS A 102 -4.42 11.01 17.01
C LYS A 102 -4.78 12.48 16.97
N ILE A 103 -5.43 12.97 18.03
CA ILE A 103 -5.78 14.38 18.21
C ILE A 103 -5.36 14.79 19.64
N PRO A 104 -4.39 15.71 19.83
CA PRO A 104 -3.59 16.35 18.79
C PRO A 104 -2.58 15.39 18.14
N GLY A 105 -2.20 15.68 16.92
CA GLY A 105 -1.27 14.86 16.13
C GLY A 105 -0.54 15.67 15.06
N ASN A 106 0.34 15.01 14.35
CA ASN A 106 1.01 15.56 13.18
C ASN A 106 0.00 15.81 12.05
N GLU A 107 0.34 16.69 11.11
CA GLU A 107 -0.43 16.84 9.88
C GLU A 107 -0.55 15.49 9.15
N ILE A 108 -1.75 15.18 8.69
CA ILE A 108 -2.02 13.97 7.91
C ILE A 108 -2.63 14.32 6.54
N VAL A 109 -2.40 13.43 5.58
CA VAL A 109 -3.05 13.48 4.26
C VAL A 109 -4.14 12.42 4.23
N VAL A 110 -5.37 12.85 3.93
CA VAL A 110 -6.53 11.98 3.74
C VAL A 110 -6.88 11.95 2.27
N SER A 111 -6.62 10.81 1.61
CA SER A 111 -6.93 10.61 0.19
C SER A 111 -8.28 9.94 0.03
N MET A 112 -9.24 10.59 -0.62
CA MET A 112 -10.61 10.10 -0.80
C MET A 112 -10.78 9.46 -2.17
N ILE A 113 -11.49 8.33 -2.24
CA ILE A 113 -11.79 7.62 -3.48
C ILE A 113 -12.99 8.28 -4.15
N PRO A 114 -12.91 8.73 -5.42
CA PRO A 114 -14.08 9.20 -6.16
C PRO A 114 -15.16 8.11 -6.27
N SER A 115 -16.43 8.45 -6.10
CA SER A 115 -17.55 7.49 -6.18
C SER A 115 -17.75 6.90 -7.59
N THR A 116 -17.10 7.49 -8.61
CA THR A 116 -17.07 6.97 -9.98
C THR A 116 -16.06 5.83 -10.18
N PHE A 117 -15.15 5.62 -9.22
CA PHE A 117 -14.20 4.51 -9.26
C PHE A 117 -14.90 3.18 -8.96
N ASN A 118 -14.53 2.11 -9.67
CA ASN A 118 -15.13 0.79 -9.48
C ASN A 118 -14.63 0.14 -8.18
N LEU A 119 -15.36 0.41 -7.10
CA LEU A 119 -14.99 -0.08 -5.77
C LEU A 119 -15.18 -1.59 -5.62
N ASP A 120 -16.14 -2.20 -6.35
CA ASP A 120 -16.36 -3.64 -6.28
C ASP A 120 -15.20 -4.40 -6.94
N ALA A 121 -14.71 -3.93 -8.09
CA ALA A 121 -13.51 -4.49 -8.70
C ALA A 121 -12.25 -4.29 -7.82
N TYR A 122 -12.15 -3.16 -7.15
CA TYR A 122 -11.07 -2.91 -6.18
C TYR A 122 -11.13 -3.87 -4.99
N ASP A 123 -12.33 -4.19 -4.52
CA ASP A 123 -12.54 -5.14 -3.43
C ASP A 123 -12.18 -6.57 -3.86
N GLU A 124 -12.56 -6.98 -5.07
CA GLU A 124 -12.09 -8.26 -5.63
C GLU A 124 -10.56 -8.31 -5.69
N LEU A 125 -9.94 -7.26 -6.24
CA LEU A 125 -8.49 -7.22 -6.47
C LEU A 125 -7.66 -7.22 -5.19
N LEU A 126 -8.06 -6.46 -4.18
CA LEU A 126 -7.15 -6.05 -3.10
C LEU A 126 -7.70 -6.24 -1.69
N ARG A 127 -9.03 -6.31 -1.51
CA ARG A 127 -9.66 -6.32 -0.19
C ARG A 127 -10.55 -7.53 0.07
N ALA A 128 -10.14 -8.71 -0.35
CA ALA A 128 -10.89 -9.94 -0.08
C ALA A 128 -10.30 -10.77 1.08
N PRO A 129 -10.65 -10.56 2.37
CA PRO A 129 -11.63 -9.62 2.94
C PRO A 129 -11.04 -8.28 3.41
N ARG A 130 -9.73 -8.09 3.37
CA ARG A 130 -9.00 -6.88 3.77
C ARG A 130 -7.80 -6.64 2.88
N LEU A 131 -7.34 -5.40 2.80
CA LEU A 131 -6.18 -5.03 2.00
C LEU A 131 -4.93 -5.78 2.46
N GLN A 132 -4.33 -6.51 1.52
CA GLN A 132 -3.04 -7.17 1.68
C GLN A 132 -2.01 -6.47 0.80
N ARG A 133 -0.88 -6.09 1.35
CA ARG A 133 0.22 -5.51 0.60
C ARG A 133 1.56 -5.53 1.34
N TRP A 134 2.64 -5.43 0.60
CA TRP A 134 3.96 -5.12 1.15
C TRP A 134 4.02 -3.69 1.69
N THR A 135 4.74 -3.48 2.78
CA THR A 135 4.95 -2.15 3.40
C THR A 135 6.29 -1.51 3.02
N SER A 136 7.20 -2.28 2.46
CA SER A 136 8.47 -1.86 1.87
C SER A 136 8.70 -2.62 0.57
N ALA A 137 9.55 -2.09 -0.31
CA ALA A 137 9.90 -2.77 -1.56
C ALA A 137 10.48 -4.18 -1.24
N PRO A 138 9.90 -5.26 -1.79
CA PRO A 138 10.43 -6.59 -1.57
C PRO A 138 11.73 -6.80 -2.33
N PRO A 139 12.68 -7.60 -1.81
CA PRO A 139 13.74 -8.16 -2.65
C PRO A 139 13.18 -9.24 -3.58
N LEU A 140 13.83 -9.42 -4.74
CA LEU A 140 13.53 -10.47 -5.72
C LEU A 140 14.66 -11.49 -5.73
N ARG A 141 14.34 -12.79 -5.61
CA ARG A 141 15.25 -13.90 -5.80
C ARG A 141 14.87 -14.66 -7.06
N VAL A 142 15.76 -14.72 -8.02
CA VAL A 142 15.59 -15.46 -9.27
C VAL A 142 16.33 -16.79 -9.17
N GLN A 143 15.59 -17.90 -9.17
CA GLN A 143 16.19 -19.24 -9.29
C GLN A 143 16.42 -19.54 -10.76
N THR A 144 17.68 -19.78 -11.13
CA THR A 144 18.07 -19.98 -12.53
C THR A 144 17.96 -21.44 -13.00
N ARG A 145 18.03 -22.40 -12.09
CA ARG A 145 17.78 -23.80 -12.42
C ARG A 145 16.30 -24.12 -12.36
N THR A 146 15.78 -24.84 -13.35
CA THR A 146 14.37 -25.25 -13.38
C THR A 146 14.07 -26.23 -12.24
N LEU A 147 12.91 -26.08 -11.62
CA LEU A 147 12.46 -26.91 -10.52
C LEU A 147 11.40 -27.92 -10.98
N GLN A 148 11.34 -29.07 -10.33
CA GLN A 148 10.29 -30.06 -10.55
C GLN A 148 9.02 -29.62 -9.82
N PHE A 149 7.92 -29.50 -10.55
CA PHE A 149 6.60 -29.28 -9.94
C PHE A 149 6.04 -30.62 -9.45
N THR A 150 5.50 -30.63 -8.24
CA THR A 150 4.82 -31.80 -7.67
C THR A 150 3.41 -31.47 -7.19
N SER A 151 3.21 -30.28 -6.64
CA SER A 151 1.90 -29.81 -6.13
C SER A 151 1.91 -28.30 -5.94
N ILE A 152 0.72 -27.67 -6.03
CA ILE A 152 0.54 -26.25 -5.69
C ILE A 152 0.85 -25.94 -4.22
N ASN A 153 0.78 -26.95 -3.35
CA ASN A 153 1.05 -26.82 -1.91
C ASN A 153 2.45 -27.32 -1.50
N GLN A 154 3.32 -27.69 -2.48
CA GLN A 154 4.66 -28.14 -2.13
C GLN A 154 5.42 -27.10 -1.29
N SER A 155 6.09 -27.55 -0.25
CA SER A 155 6.90 -26.73 0.65
C SER A 155 8.29 -26.45 0.05
N ASP A 156 8.81 -27.42 -0.68
CA ASP A 156 10.10 -27.35 -1.39
C ASP A 156 10.00 -27.99 -2.76
N ALA A 157 10.96 -27.70 -3.63
CA ALA A 157 11.04 -28.23 -4.97
C ALA A 157 12.47 -28.68 -5.28
N ALA A 158 12.62 -29.86 -5.91
CA ALA A 158 13.90 -30.36 -6.38
C ALA A 158 14.29 -29.69 -7.71
N ALA A 159 15.58 -29.41 -7.89
CA ALA A 159 16.11 -28.91 -9.15
C ALA A 159 16.33 -30.07 -10.14
N ILE A 160 16.01 -29.81 -11.41
CA ILE A 160 16.35 -30.71 -12.54
C ILE A 160 17.55 -30.19 -13.29
N ASP A 161 18.14 -31.00 -14.16
CA ASP A 161 19.31 -30.59 -14.94
C ASP A 161 18.94 -29.72 -16.15
N GLU A 162 18.40 -28.56 -15.84
CA GLU A 162 18.01 -27.54 -16.81
C GLU A 162 18.22 -26.15 -16.22
N VAL A 163 19.06 -25.34 -16.88
CA VAL A 163 19.33 -23.94 -16.46
C VAL A 163 18.67 -23.00 -17.43
N MET A 164 18.08 -21.93 -16.89
CA MET A 164 17.53 -20.83 -17.67
C MET A 164 18.62 -20.13 -18.45
N SER A 165 18.39 -19.85 -19.73
CA SER A 165 19.34 -19.05 -20.52
C SER A 165 19.47 -17.63 -19.93
N ASP A 166 20.60 -16.98 -20.14
CA ASP A 166 20.79 -15.58 -19.72
C ASP A 166 19.77 -14.64 -20.38
N ALA A 167 19.39 -14.90 -21.63
CA ALA A 167 18.39 -14.10 -22.33
C ALA A 167 17.00 -14.22 -21.67
N ASP A 168 16.56 -15.42 -21.29
CA ASP A 168 15.28 -15.64 -20.61
C ASP A 168 15.31 -15.05 -19.21
N ARG A 169 16.42 -15.19 -18.49
CA ARG A 169 16.61 -14.61 -17.16
C ARG A 169 16.54 -13.09 -17.20
N LEU A 170 17.29 -12.45 -18.10
CA LEU A 170 17.27 -11.00 -18.27
C LEU A 170 15.87 -10.50 -18.67
N GLY A 171 15.19 -11.23 -19.57
CA GLY A 171 13.81 -10.94 -19.94
C GLY A 171 12.83 -11.06 -18.78
N LEU A 172 12.98 -12.07 -17.93
CA LEU A 172 12.16 -12.26 -16.72
C LEU A 172 12.38 -11.11 -15.72
N GLU A 173 13.62 -10.79 -15.41
CA GLU A 173 13.98 -9.70 -14.50
C GLU A 173 13.46 -8.34 -15.00
N ALA A 174 13.60 -8.08 -16.31
CA ALA A 174 13.12 -6.84 -16.94
C ALA A 174 11.60 -6.70 -16.87
N ASP A 175 10.86 -7.80 -17.17
CA ASP A 175 9.40 -7.78 -17.13
C ASP A 175 8.85 -7.58 -15.72
N LEU A 176 9.42 -8.24 -14.71
CA LEU A 176 9.03 -8.07 -13.31
C LEU A 176 9.38 -6.65 -12.79
N SER A 177 10.55 -6.13 -13.16
CA SER A 177 10.98 -4.77 -12.80
C SER A 177 10.10 -3.70 -13.46
N TRP A 178 9.64 -3.94 -14.69
CA TRP A 178 8.69 -3.07 -15.39
C TRP A 178 7.30 -3.09 -14.74
N ALA A 179 6.85 -4.26 -14.27
CA ALA A 179 5.52 -4.43 -13.69
C ALA A 179 5.42 -3.84 -12.27
N LEU A 180 6.50 -3.91 -11.48
CA LEU A 180 6.49 -3.51 -10.07
C LEU A 180 5.95 -2.09 -9.82
N PRO A 181 6.44 -1.02 -10.45
CA PRO A 181 5.89 0.32 -10.21
C PRO A 181 4.43 0.44 -10.63
N GLN A 182 4.00 -0.22 -11.69
CA GLN A 182 2.61 -0.19 -12.16
C GLN A 182 1.65 -0.90 -11.18
N LEU A 183 2.12 -1.95 -10.54
CA LEU A 183 1.36 -2.75 -9.56
C LEU A 183 1.56 -2.27 -8.11
N THR A 184 2.25 -1.16 -7.89
CA THR A 184 2.43 -0.58 -6.55
C THR A 184 2.08 0.92 -6.51
N GLY A 185 1.32 1.39 -7.51
CA GLY A 185 0.95 2.81 -7.62
C GLY A 185 2.16 3.74 -7.61
N ASN A 186 3.24 3.33 -8.25
CA ASN A 186 4.55 4.00 -8.26
C ASN A 186 5.23 4.15 -6.88
N THR A 187 4.74 3.47 -5.84
CA THR A 187 5.36 3.52 -4.50
C THR A 187 6.70 2.81 -4.49
N PHE A 188 6.83 1.67 -5.18
CA PHE A 188 8.09 0.95 -5.33
C PHE A 188 8.58 1.08 -6.77
N GLN A 189 9.64 1.86 -6.96
CA GLN A 189 10.25 2.08 -8.28
C GLN A 189 11.17 0.92 -8.71
N ALA A 190 11.67 0.16 -7.74
CA ALA A 190 12.52 -1.02 -7.95
C ALA A 190 12.35 -2.00 -6.79
N PHE A 191 12.73 -3.26 -7.02
CA PHE A 191 12.93 -4.23 -5.95
C PHE A 191 14.04 -3.74 -5.01
N ALA A 192 13.99 -4.10 -3.73
CA ALA A 192 15.03 -3.76 -2.75
C ALA A 192 16.41 -4.35 -3.11
N GLY A 193 16.41 -5.35 -3.97
CA GLY A 193 17.58 -5.98 -4.55
C GLY A 193 17.14 -7.15 -5.40
N ILE A 194 17.98 -7.56 -6.37
CA ILE A 194 17.76 -8.76 -7.19
C ILE A 194 18.94 -9.71 -6.96
N THR A 195 18.66 -10.89 -6.42
CA THR A 195 19.62 -11.98 -6.27
C THR A 195 19.34 -13.10 -7.24
N ARG A 196 20.38 -13.80 -7.66
CA ARG A 196 20.31 -14.90 -8.61
C ARG A 196 20.92 -16.12 -7.96
N ASP A 197 20.11 -17.15 -7.79
CA ASP A 197 20.54 -18.40 -7.18
C ASP A 197 20.53 -19.52 -8.22
N THR A 198 21.54 -20.39 -8.16
CA THR A 198 21.59 -21.64 -8.91
C THR A 198 21.87 -22.75 -7.91
N ILE A 199 20.86 -23.55 -7.61
CA ILE A 199 21.04 -24.74 -6.77
C ILE A 199 21.59 -25.89 -7.59
N ASP A 200 22.26 -26.87 -6.95
CA ASP A 200 22.75 -28.05 -7.59
C ASP A 200 21.64 -28.93 -8.17
N VAL A 201 21.98 -29.78 -9.14
CA VAL A 201 21.08 -30.82 -9.65
C VAL A 201 20.62 -31.72 -8.48
N ASN A 202 19.33 -31.99 -8.40
CA ASN A 202 18.65 -32.68 -7.28
C ASN A 202 18.71 -31.93 -5.92
N GLY A 203 19.38 -30.78 -5.86
CA GLY A 203 19.26 -29.86 -4.74
C GLY A 203 17.80 -29.41 -4.54
N ARG A 204 17.43 -29.02 -3.35
CA ARG A 204 16.05 -28.59 -3.03
C ARG A 204 16.01 -27.12 -2.64
N MET A 205 14.96 -26.43 -3.06
CA MET A 205 14.70 -25.05 -2.69
C MET A 205 13.36 -24.96 -1.95
N GLN A 206 13.34 -24.25 -0.84
CA GLN A 206 12.07 -23.89 -0.20
C GLN A 206 11.27 -22.95 -1.13
N VAL A 207 10.02 -23.30 -1.41
CA VAL A 207 9.20 -22.62 -2.42
C VAL A 207 8.77 -21.25 -1.93
N LEU A 208 8.33 -21.13 -0.68
CA LEU A 208 7.80 -19.89 -0.14
C LEU A 208 8.63 -19.44 1.08
N ASN A 209 9.28 -18.30 0.93
CA ASN A 209 10.19 -17.73 1.93
C ASN A 209 9.68 -16.39 2.44
N THR A 210 9.87 -16.14 3.73
CA THR A 210 9.59 -14.82 4.34
C THR A 210 10.66 -13.81 3.93
N GLY A 211 10.24 -12.57 3.71
CA GLY A 211 11.12 -11.44 3.44
C GLY A 211 11.53 -11.29 1.97
N VAL A 212 11.06 -12.15 1.05
CA VAL A 212 11.49 -12.13 -0.36
C VAL A 212 10.38 -12.62 -1.29
N ILE A 213 10.38 -12.13 -2.52
CA ILE A 213 9.65 -12.74 -3.64
C ILE A 213 10.63 -13.65 -4.38
N THR A 214 10.34 -14.95 -4.41
CA THR A 214 11.13 -15.93 -5.17
C THR A 214 10.43 -16.22 -6.49
N VAL A 215 11.15 -16.22 -7.60
CA VAL A 215 10.65 -16.64 -8.92
C VAL A 215 11.49 -17.78 -9.49
N ALA A 216 10.81 -18.80 -10.02
CA ALA A 216 11.45 -19.93 -10.68
C ALA A 216 10.60 -20.48 -11.84
N ARG A 217 11.27 -21.16 -12.77
CA ARG A 217 10.59 -22.00 -13.76
C ARG A 217 10.33 -23.38 -13.16
N TYR A 218 9.20 -23.96 -13.55
CA TYR A 218 8.78 -25.28 -13.08
C TYR A 218 8.47 -26.20 -14.25
N ALA A 219 9.06 -27.39 -14.24
CA ALA A 219 8.72 -28.46 -15.17
C ALA A 219 7.45 -29.16 -14.67
N GLY A 220 6.44 -29.25 -15.54
CA GLY A 220 5.21 -30.00 -15.30
C GLY A 220 4.11 -29.23 -14.56
N LEU A 221 4.26 -27.92 -14.36
CA LEU A 221 3.20 -27.10 -13.72
C LEU A 221 1.92 -27.15 -14.56
N THR A 222 2.00 -26.84 -15.85
CA THR A 222 0.82 -26.83 -16.74
C THR A 222 0.24 -28.24 -16.89
N THR A 223 1.07 -29.26 -17.03
CA THR A 223 0.63 -30.65 -17.17
C THR A 223 -0.16 -31.12 -15.96
N ALA A 224 0.26 -30.74 -14.76
CA ALA A 224 -0.36 -31.19 -13.52
C ALA A 224 -1.61 -30.36 -13.13
N THR A 225 -1.69 -29.08 -13.54
CA THR A 225 -2.70 -28.14 -13.01
C THR A 225 -3.50 -27.42 -14.08
N GLY A 226 -3.02 -27.38 -15.32
CA GLY A 226 -3.51 -26.50 -16.38
C GLY A 226 -3.13 -25.04 -16.23
N TYR A 227 -2.32 -24.68 -15.22
CA TYR A 227 -1.83 -23.30 -15.01
C TYR A 227 -0.51 -23.07 -15.75
N TRP A 228 -0.37 -21.92 -16.43
CA TRP A 228 0.88 -21.44 -17.00
C TRP A 228 1.75 -20.68 -16.00
N GLY A 229 1.10 -20.09 -15.01
CA GLY A 229 1.70 -19.47 -13.86
C GLY A 229 0.90 -19.80 -12.61
N TYR A 230 1.55 -19.80 -11.46
CA TYR A 230 0.92 -19.95 -10.17
C TYR A 230 1.74 -19.23 -9.12
N SER A 231 1.11 -18.38 -8.35
CA SER A 231 1.80 -17.67 -7.27
C SER A 231 1.20 -17.97 -5.91
N ARG A 232 2.04 -17.95 -4.90
CA ARG A 232 1.65 -18.03 -3.50
C ARG A 232 2.25 -16.85 -2.75
N TRP A 233 1.53 -16.38 -1.73
CA TRP A 233 2.06 -15.34 -0.84
C TRP A 233 1.71 -15.62 0.61
N GLN A 234 2.52 -15.06 1.50
CA GLN A 234 2.31 -15.09 2.94
C GLN A 234 1.98 -13.69 3.43
N PHE A 235 1.03 -13.61 4.34
CA PHE A 235 0.63 -12.36 4.95
C PHE A 235 0.29 -12.54 6.42
N ARG A 236 0.46 -11.48 7.18
CA ARG A 236 0.05 -11.40 8.58
C ARG A 236 -1.44 -11.09 8.69
N THR A 237 -2.01 -11.32 9.85
CA THR A 237 -3.41 -11.00 10.13
C THR A 237 -3.74 -9.50 10.02
N ASP A 238 -2.74 -8.62 10.10
CA ASP A 238 -2.89 -7.19 9.85
C ASP A 238 -2.95 -6.82 8.35
N GLY A 239 -2.79 -7.79 7.45
CA GLY A 239 -2.75 -7.58 6.01
C GLY A 239 -1.36 -7.31 5.44
N THR A 240 -0.32 -7.27 6.25
CA THR A 240 1.05 -7.10 5.75
C THR A 240 1.51 -8.35 5.02
N VAL A 241 1.81 -8.24 3.73
CA VAL A 241 2.45 -9.30 2.94
C VAL A 241 3.92 -9.36 3.33
N ILE A 242 4.41 -10.57 3.57
CA ILE A 242 5.75 -10.83 4.11
C ILE A 242 6.58 -11.81 3.29
N GLY A 243 6.04 -12.44 2.26
CA GLY A 243 6.75 -13.36 1.38
C GLY A 243 5.90 -13.72 0.18
N GLY A 244 6.55 -14.06 -0.94
CA GLY A 244 5.88 -14.47 -2.16
C GLY A 244 6.71 -15.47 -2.97
N THR A 245 6.03 -16.28 -3.79
CA THR A 245 6.67 -17.11 -4.80
C THR A 245 5.90 -17.04 -6.10
N ILE A 246 6.63 -16.99 -7.19
CA ILE A 246 6.13 -16.99 -8.57
C ILE A 246 6.63 -18.26 -9.24
N MET A 247 5.72 -19.15 -9.58
CA MET A 247 5.99 -20.37 -10.33
C MET A 247 5.55 -20.16 -11.78
N ILE A 248 6.45 -20.28 -12.74
CA ILE A 248 6.16 -20.16 -14.17
C ILE A 248 6.46 -21.50 -14.82
N ASP A 249 5.52 -22.01 -15.61
CA ASP A 249 5.79 -23.20 -16.39
C ASP A 249 6.94 -22.93 -17.39
N ARG A 250 7.92 -23.84 -17.45
CA ARG A 250 9.11 -23.67 -18.31
C ARG A 250 8.75 -23.54 -19.79
N ASP A 251 7.68 -24.22 -20.24
CA ASP A 251 7.28 -24.21 -21.63
C ASP A 251 6.64 -22.89 -22.05
N PHE A 252 6.26 -22.04 -21.07
CA PHE A 252 5.76 -20.70 -21.32
C PHE A 252 6.81 -19.74 -21.89
N ASP A 253 8.10 -20.03 -21.76
CA ASP A 253 9.17 -19.26 -22.41
C ASP A 253 9.08 -19.29 -23.94
N ARG A 254 8.35 -20.26 -24.53
CA ARG A 254 8.06 -20.34 -25.98
C ARG A 254 6.93 -19.42 -26.43
N SER A 255 6.17 -18.82 -25.51
CA SER A 255 5.11 -17.87 -25.82
C SER A 255 5.66 -16.56 -26.38
N SER A 256 4.78 -15.75 -26.98
CA SER A 256 5.16 -14.42 -27.48
C SER A 256 5.69 -13.54 -26.33
N ARG A 257 6.48 -12.53 -26.67
CA ARG A 257 7.05 -11.59 -25.69
C ARG A 257 5.95 -10.90 -24.87
N SER A 258 4.85 -10.49 -25.51
CA SER A 258 3.74 -9.80 -24.84
C SER A 258 3.02 -10.73 -23.86
N GLU A 259 2.76 -11.99 -24.24
CA GLU A 259 2.18 -12.99 -23.35
C GLU A 259 3.06 -13.25 -22.13
N ARG A 260 4.39 -13.43 -22.33
CA ARG A 260 5.32 -13.62 -21.22
C ARG A 260 5.30 -12.45 -20.24
N ARG A 261 5.34 -11.20 -20.76
CA ARG A 261 5.33 -10.00 -19.92
C ARG A 261 4.02 -9.88 -19.14
N SER A 262 2.88 -10.12 -19.78
CA SER A 262 1.58 -10.06 -19.14
C SER A 262 1.42 -11.12 -18.04
N LEU A 263 1.80 -12.37 -18.30
CA LEU A 263 1.76 -13.43 -17.29
C LEU A 263 2.69 -13.10 -16.10
N ARG A 264 3.90 -12.64 -16.36
CA ARG A 264 4.87 -12.27 -15.31
C ARG A 264 4.36 -11.12 -14.44
N ALA A 265 3.68 -10.15 -15.06
CA ALA A 265 3.02 -9.07 -14.33
C ALA A 265 1.83 -9.58 -13.50
N HIS A 266 1.00 -10.48 -14.04
CA HIS A 266 -0.08 -11.14 -13.33
C HIS A 266 0.42 -11.89 -12.08
N GLU A 267 1.39 -12.75 -12.26
CA GLU A 267 1.96 -13.54 -11.16
C GLU A 267 2.67 -12.67 -10.11
N LEU A 268 3.29 -11.56 -10.54
CA LEU A 268 3.82 -10.57 -9.60
C LEU A 268 2.69 -9.93 -8.78
N GLY A 269 1.54 -9.64 -9.39
CA GLY A 269 0.37 -9.13 -8.66
C GLY A 269 -0.03 -10.05 -7.50
N HIS A 270 -0.10 -11.35 -7.73
CA HIS A 270 -0.37 -12.33 -6.66
C HIS A 270 0.73 -12.32 -5.59
N ALA A 271 2.00 -12.30 -5.97
CA ALA A 271 3.10 -12.22 -5.02
C ALA A 271 3.12 -10.90 -4.20
N LEU A 272 2.45 -9.86 -4.71
CA LEU A 272 2.22 -8.60 -4.01
C LEU A 272 0.98 -8.64 -3.08
N GLY A 273 0.15 -9.69 -3.16
CA GLY A 273 -1.03 -9.89 -2.32
C GLY A 273 -2.36 -9.72 -3.03
N TYR A 274 -2.39 -9.65 -4.37
CA TYR A 274 -3.59 -9.41 -5.17
C TYR A 274 -4.31 -10.70 -5.55
N THR A 275 -5.61 -10.59 -5.73
CA THR A 275 -6.49 -11.69 -6.14
C THR A 275 -7.05 -11.43 -7.53
N HIS A 276 -7.71 -12.44 -8.12
CA HIS A 276 -8.33 -12.27 -9.43
C HIS A 276 -9.45 -11.24 -9.43
N VAL A 277 -9.63 -10.58 -10.58
CA VAL A 277 -10.75 -9.68 -10.89
C VAL A 277 -11.61 -10.32 -11.96
N THR A 278 -12.93 -10.33 -11.76
CA THR A 278 -13.87 -10.98 -12.66
C THR A 278 -14.80 -10.00 -13.39
N ILE A 279 -15.07 -8.85 -12.79
CA ILE A 279 -16.13 -7.93 -13.24
C ILE A 279 -15.67 -6.88 -14.26
N LEU A 280 -14.36 -6.79 -14.53
CA LEU A 280 -13.80 -5.91 -15.56
C LEU A 280 -12.46 -6.43 -16.09
N THR A 281 -11.96 -5.82 -17.18
CA THR A 281 -10.62 -6.12 -17.70
C THR A 281 -9.54 -5.64 -16.74
N SER A 282 -8.62 -6.52 -16.39
CA SER A 282 -7.51 -6.30 -15.47
C SER A 282 -6.34 -7.23 -15.82
N VAL A 283 -5.11 -6.84 -15.51
CA VAL A 283 -3.99 -7.77 -15.55
C VAL A 283 -4.23 -8.99 -14.65
N MET A 284 -5.07 -8.84 -13.61
CA MET A 284 -5.43 -9.91 -12.68
C MET A 284 -6.64 -10.73 -13.09
N ASN A 285 -7.05 -10.74 -14.37
CA ASN A 285 -8.04 -11.71 -14.85
C ASN A 285 -7.42 -13.11 -14.93
N ALA A 286 -8.11 -14.12 -14.42
CA ALA A 286 -7.60 -15.48 -14.27
C ALA A 286 -7.22 -16.18 -15.60
N SER A 287 -7.65 -15.68 -16.74
CA SER A 287 -7.47 -16.34 -18.05
C SER A 287 -7.25 -15.37 -19.23
N ALA A 288 -7.16 -14.06 -18.98
CA ALA A 288 -6.93 -13.06 -20.03
C ALA A 288 -5.51 -12.52 -19.94
N VAL A 289 -4.76 -12.61 -21.03
CA VAL A 289 -3.39 -12.09 -21.13
C VAL A 289 -3.44 -10.61 -21.45
N THR A 290 -3.41 -9.77 -20.44
CA THR A 290 -3.40 -8.29 -20.58
C THR A 290 -2.28 -7.67 -19.77
N GLU A 291 -1.79 -6.52 -20.21
CA GLU A 291 -0.88 -5.70 -19.41
C GLU A 291 -1.67 -4.85 -18.39
N PRO A 292 -1.03 -4.36 -17.30
CA PRO A 292 -1.65 -3.45 -16.35
C PRO A 292 -2.29 -2.25 -17.06
N ASN A 293 -3.59 -2.08 -16.89
CA ASN A 293 -4.38 -1.02 -17.51
C ASN A 293 -4.59 0.18 -16.55
N THR A 294 -5.47 1.10 -16.91
CA THR A 294 -5.77 2.29 -16.08
C THR A 294 -6.39 1.91 -14.74
N PHE A 295 -7.32 0.93 -14.73
CA PHE A 295 -7.93 0.46 -13.49
C PHE A 295 -6.86 -0.14 -12.55
N ASP A 296 -6.01 -1.03 -13.07
CA ASP A 296 -4.97 -1.68 -12.26
C ASP A 296 -4.06 -0.65 -11.60
N ARG A 297 -3.61 0.35 -12.35
CA ARG A 297 -2.74 1.44 -11.82
C ARG A 297 -3.44 2.30 -10.80
N GLN A 298 -4.71 2.67 -11.01
CA GLN A 298 -5.48 3.46 -10.05
C GLN A 298 -5.79 2.66 -8.78
N ALA A 299 -6.19 1.40 -8.92
CA ALA A 299 -6.48 0.51 -7.80
C ALA A 299 -5.24 0.34 -6.91
N THR A 300 -4.09 0.09 -7.51
CA THR A 300 -2.85 -0.07 -6.76
C THR A 300 -2.36 1.25 -6.15
N GLN A 301 -2.54 2.38 -6.82
CA GLN A 301 -2.28 3.71 -6.25
C GLN A 301 -3.13 3.94 -4.99
N ILE A 302 -4.43 3.66 -5.05
CA ILE A 302 -5.33 3.75 -3.90
C ILE A 302 -4.85 2.83 -2.78
N ALA A 303 -4.48 1.58 -3.09
CA ALA A 303 -4.03 0.60 -2.11
C ALA A 303 -2.80 1.07 -1.32
N PHE A 304 -1.85 1.71 -1.99
CA PHE A 304 -0.63 2.20 -1.35
C PHE A 304 -0.82 3.51 -0.56
N LEU A 305 -1.97 4.17 -0.72
CA LEU A 305 -2.42 5.28 0.14
C LEU A 305 -3.20 4.78 1.38
N ARG A 306 -3.27 3.48 1.61
CA ARG A 306 -3.97 2.84 2.74
C ARG A 306 -2.99 2.00 3.55
N PRO A 307 -3.18 1.88 4.87
CA PRO A 307 -2.45 0.88 5.64
C PRO A 307 -2.92 -0.53 5.23
N PRO A 308 -2.06 -1.57 5.38
CA PRO A 308 -2.52 -2.95 5.34
C PRO A 308 -3.70 -3.13 6.30
N GLY A 309 -4.60 -4.05 5.98
CA GLY A 309 -5.78 -4.30 6.81
C GLY A 309 -6.95 -3.32 6.58
N ASN A 310 -6.83 -2.31 5.70
CA ASN A 310 -7.97 -1.48 5.29
C ASN A 310 -9.10 -2.36 4.76
N VAL A 311 -10.34 -2.02 5.14
CA VAL A 311 -11.54 -2.79 4.80
C VAL A 311 -12.58 -1.94 4.07
N ARG A 312 -13.55 -2.59 3.47
CA ARG A 312 -14.71 -1.93 2.88
C ARG A 312 -15.49 -1.14 3.99
N LEU A 313 -16.08 0.08 3.80
CA LEU A 313 -16.03 0.80 2.52
C LEU A 313 -14.67 1.46 2.22
N ASP A 314 -14.00 2.05 3.14
CA ASP A 314 -12.64 2.60 3.08
C ASP A 314 -12.21 2.97 4.50
N SER A 315 -12.12 1.96 5.36
CA SER A 315 -11.82 2.15 6.78
C SER A 315 -10.47 1.55 7.14
N ASP A 316 -9.66 2.34 7.82
CA ASP A 316 -8.40 1.85 8.39
C ASP A 316 -8.70 1.00 9.63
N PRO A 317 -7.87 -0.02 9.89
CA PRO A 317 -7.97 -0.78 11.12
C PRO A 317 -7.68 0.12 12.33
N ALA A 318 -8.41 -0.09 13.42
CA ALA A 318 -8.11 0.57 14.68
C ALA A 318 -6.73 0.13 15.22
N GLU A 319 -5.97 1.07 15.80
CA GLU A 319 -4.62 0.80 16.32
C GLU A 319 -4.58 -0.40 17.30
N ALA A 320 -5.61 -0.53 18.13
CA ALA A 320 -5.75 -1.65 19.07
C ALA A 320 -5.96 -3.02 18.37
N SER A 321 -6.49 -3.05 17.16
CA SER A 321 -6.67 -4.29 16.40
C SER A 321 -5.38 -4.73 15.73
N LEU A 322 -4.51 -3.79 15.31
CA LEU A 322 -3.21 -4.09 14.73
C LEU A 322 -2.28 -4.79 15.73
N ASN A 323 -2.28 -4.33 16.98
CA ASN A 323 -1.44 -4.91 18.03
C ASN A 323 -1.84 -6.34 18.43
N ARG A 324 -3.11 -6.74 18.22
CA ARG A 324 -3.59 -8.10 18.52
C ARG A 324 -3.41 -9.07 17.35
N LEU A 325 -3.29 -8.57 16.13
CA LEU A 325 -3.37 -9.38 14.91
C LEU A 325 -2.00 -9.78 14.34
N GLY A 326 -0.89 -9.19 14.82
CA GLY A 326 0.42 -9.28 14.16
C GLY A 326 1.14 -10.62 14.19
N ALA A 327 0.67 -11.62 14.94
CA ALA A 327 1.45 -12.83 15.19
C ALA A 327 1.14 -14.02 14.24
N ALA A 328 -0.09 -14.18 13.75
CA ALA A 328 -0.43 -15.30 12.87
C ALA A 328 -0.07 -15.02 11.41
N VAL A 329 0.54 -16.01 10.75
CA VAL A 329 0.92 -15.96 9.34
C VAL A 329 0.01 -16.90 8.55
N TRP A 330 -0.55 -16.39 7.46
CA TRP A 330 -1.42 -17.12 6.54
C TRP A 330 -0.76 -17.22 5.17
N SER A 331 -1.11 -18.23 4.39
CA SER A 331 -0.71 -18.32 2.99
C SER A 331 -1.91 -18.48 2.08
N ARG A 332 -1.82 -17.89 0.90
CA ARG A 332 -2.81 -18.01 -0.18
C ARG A 332 -2.07 -18.26 -1.50
N GLY A 333 -2.76 -18.81 -2.48
CA GLY A 333 -2.21 -19.00 -3.81
C GLY A 333 -3.29 -18.99 -4.87
N GLU A 334 -2.97 -18.44 -6.03
CA GLU A 334 -3.83 -18.38 -7.20
C GLU A 334 -3.00 -18.62 -8.47
N GLY A 335 -3.64 -18.98 -9.57
CA GLY A 335 -2.94 -19.33 -10.80
C GLY A 335 -3.65 -18.90 -12.05
N PHE A 336 -2.87 -18.68 -13.11
CA PHE A 336 -3.31 -18.26 -14.43
C PHE A 336 -3.51 -19.46 -15.35
N ARG A 337 -4.69 -19.55 -15.99
CA ARG A 337 -5.01 -20.55 -17.02
C ARG A 337 -5.16 -19.88 -18.38
N ARG A 338 -4.50 -20.38 -19.41
CA ARG A 338 -4.79 -20.00 -20.79
C ARG A 338 -6.08 -20.68 -21.24
N ARG A 339 -6.99 -19.89 -21.85
CA ARG A 339 -8.17 -20.42 -22.54
C ARG A 339 -7.82 -21.02 -23.89
#